data_74132554aaa757194a25d15125366d9a
#
_entry.id   74132554aaa757194a25d15125366d9a
#
_cell.length_a   1.000
_cell.length_b   1.000
_cell.length_c   1.000
_cell.angle_alpha   90.00
_cell.angle_beta   90.00
_cell.angle_gamma   90.00
#
_symmetry.space_group_name_H-M   'P 1'
#
loop_
_entity.id
_entity.type
_entity.pdbx_description
1 polymer ?
#
loop_
_entity_poly.entity_id
_entity_poly.type
_entity_poly.pdbx_seq_one_letter_code
_entity_poly.pdbx_strand_id
1 'polypeptide(L)'
;MSVLSDKWIKQAAKTKGMIKPFVSKQVRKGKISFGLSSYGYDARVSNEFKIFTNVNSGIVDPKVFKKDSFVTKIGKECIIPPNSFALARTMEYFKIPENVLVICLGKSTYARCGIIVNVTPLEPGWEGHVTLEFSNTTPLPAKIYANEGVAQFVFIKGNEKPSITYANRKGKYMKQKGVTLPKI
;
A
#
# COMPACT_ATOMS: atom_id res chain seq x y z
N MET A 1 10.66 0.20 22.13
CA MET A 1 9.89 0.33 20.86
C MET A 1 9.26 1.70 20.82
N SER A 2 9.39 2.44 19.72
CA SER A 2 8.84 3.80 19.60
C SER A 2 8.25 4.06 18.21
N VAL A 3 7.14 4.82 18.18
CA VAL A 3 6.58 5.34 16.93
C VAL A 3 7.44 6.50 16.45
N LEU A 4 7.78 6.52 15.17
CA LEU A 4 8.71 7.49 14.60
C LEU A 4 7.98 8.74 14.08
N SER A 5 8.46 9.91 14.48
CA SER A 5 7.85 11.20 14.15
C SER A 5 8.17 11.67 12.73
N ASP A 6 7.47 12.71 12.30
CA ASP A 6 7.70 13.41 11.03
C ASP A 6 9.15 13.85 10.82
N LYS A 7 9.83 14.31 11.87
CA LYS A 7 11.26 14.72 11.82
C LYS A 7 12.13 13.55 11.40
N TRP A 8 11.92 12.39 12.02
CA TRP A 8 12.67 11.18 11.70
C TRP A 8 12.35 10.69 10.29
N ILE A 9 11.05 10.61 9.92
CA ILE A 9 10.60 10.15 8.60
C ILE A 9 11.21 11.04 7.50
N LYS A 10 11.15 12.37 7.68
CA LYS A 10 11.74 13.34 6.76
C LYS A 10 13.24 13.16 6.59
N GLN A 11 13.96 12.94 7.70
CA GLN A 11 15.40 12.68 7.66
C GLN A 11 15.70 11.38 6.93
N ALA A 12 15.04 10.27 7.27
CA ALA A 12 15.24 8.97 6.65
C ALA A 12 14.90 8.98 5.14
N ALA A 13 13.84 9.67 4.75
CA ALA A 13 13.49 9.83 3.34
C ALA A 13 14.58 10.58 2.56
N LYS A 14 15.15 11.66 3.13
CA LYS A 14 16.19 12.46 2.50
C LYS A 14 17.55 11.75 2.43
N THR A 15 17.99 11.15 3.54
CA THR A 15 19.36 10.61 3.66
C THR A 15 19.49 9.16 3.20
N LYS A 16 18.42 8.35 3.35
CA LYS A 16 18.42 6.91 3.01
C LYS A 16 17.50 6.56 1.84
N GLY A 17 16.79 7.54 1.31
CA GLY A 17 15.81 7.30 0.24
C GLY A 17 14.68 6.36 0.67
N MET A 18 14.26 6.40 1.96
CA MET A 18 13.27 5.50 2.53
C MET A 18 11.92 5.57 1.80
N ILE A 19 11.54 6.73 1.27
CA ILE A 19 10.30 6.96 0.50
C ILE A 19 10.65 7.75 -0.76
N LYS A 20 10.25 7.27 -1.94
CA LYS A 20 10.48 7.95 -3.23
C LYS A 20 9.26 7.79 -4.16
N PRO A 21 8.69 8.87 -4.72
CA PRO A 21 8.99 10.27 -4.41
C PRO A 21 8.46 10.67 -3.02
N PHE A 22 9.20 11.49 -2.28
CA PHE A 22 8.83 11.94 -0.95
C PHE A 22 8.15 13.31 -0.99
N VAL A 23 6.96 13.41 -0.38
CA VAL A 23 6.21 14.67 -0.22
C VAL A 23 6.31 15.12 1.23
N SER A 24 7.10 16.16 1.48
CA SER A 24 7.51 16.60 2.83
C SER A 24 6.47 17.38 3.62
N LYS A 25 5.28 17.60 3.05
CA LYS A 25 4.13 18.29 3.67
C LYS A 25 2.84 17.58 3.28
N GLN A 26 1.79 17.75 4.06
CA GLN A 26 0.45 17.32 3.69
C GLN A 26 -0.09 18.16 2.53
N VAL A 27 -0.48 17.51 1.43
CA VAL A 27 -1.20 18.09 0.31
C VAL A 27 -2.68 17.76 0.48
N ARG A 28 -3.56 18.79 0.47
CA ARG A 28 -5.00 18.64 0.76
C ARG A 28 -5.92 19.30 -0.27
N LYS A 29 -5.44 20.36 -0.96
CA LYS A 29 -6.29 21.18 -1.83
C LYS A 29 -6.84 20.38 -3.01
N GLY A 30 -8.18 20.17 -3.02
CA GLY A 30 -8.89 19.47 -4.09
C GLY A 30 -8.56 17.98 -4.24
N LYS A 31 -7.95 17.37 -3.20
CA LYS A 31 -7.53 15.95 -3.21
C LYS A 31 -7.72 15.29 -1.86
N ILE A 32 -7.90 13.98 -1.86
CA ILE A 32 -7.76 13.18 -0.66
C ILE A 32 -6.30 13.27 -0.22
N SER A 33 -6.07 13.76 0.99
CA SER A 33 -4.77 14.22 1.45
C SER A 33 -3.68 13.14 1.42
N PHE A 34 -2.46 13.54 1.08
CA PHE A 34 -1.27 12.68 1.04
C PHE A 34 -0.01 13.43 1.48
N GLY A 35 1.06 12.69 1.74
CA GLY A 35 2.34 13.23 2.17
C GLY A 35 2.62 13.02 3.66
N LEU A 36 3.62 13.73 4.20
CA LEU A 36 4.09 13.58 5.56
C LEU A 36 3.06 14.08 6.57
N SER A 37 2.72 13.22 7.56
CA SER A 37 1.91 13.55 8.73
C SER A 37 2.76 13.52 10.00
N SER A 38 2.20 13.85 11.18
CA SER A 38 2.93 13.96 12.46
C SER A 38 3.65 12.67 12.85
N TYR A 39 2.98 11.51 12.70
CA TYR A 39 3.52 10.17 13.02
C TYR A 39 3.20 9.17 11.90
N GLY A 40 3.56 9.52 10.67
CA GLY A 40 3.32 8.65 9.54
C GLY A 40 3.48 9.34 8.20
N TYR A 41 3.12 8.62 7.16
CA TYR A 41 3.13 9.10 5.79
C TYR A 41 1.90 8.57 5.05
N ASP A 42 1.10 9.49 4.51
CA ASP A 42 -0.06 9.15 3.69
C ASP A 42 0.40 8.89 2.25
N ALA A 43 0.41 7.63 1.86
CA ALA A 43 0.82 7.23 0.52
C ALA A 43 -0.32 7.35 -0.49
N ARG A 44 0.09 7.59 -1.74
CA ARG A 44 -0.81 7.68 -2.90
C ARG A 44 -0.94 6.34 -3.59
N VAL A 45 -2.10 6.08 -4.18
CA VAL A 45 -2.24 4.98 -5.13
C VAL A 45 -1.78 5.40 -6.52
N SER A 46 -1.14 4.50 -7.27
CA SER A 46 -0.79 4.72 -8.67
C SER A 46 -2.03 4.68 -9.58
N ASN A 47 -1.85 4.83 -10.86
CA ASN A 47 -2.91 4.79 -11.88
C ASN A 47 -3.15 3.40 -12.49
N GLU A 48 -2.45 2.37 -12.00
CA GLU A 48 -2.62 0.98 -12.43
C GLU A 48 -3.46 0.23 -11.39
N PHE A 49 -4.56 -0.38 -11.83
CA PHE A 49 -5.48 -1.15 -11.02
C PHE A 49 -5.74 -2.51 -11.64
N LYS A 50 -5.89 -3.54 -10.81
CA LYS A 50 -6.35 -4.86 -11.19
C LYS A 50 -7.67 -5.11 -10.47
N ILE A 51 -8.77 -5.06 -11.20
CA ILE A 51 -10.13 -5.20 -10.69
C ILE A 51 -10.51 -6.67 -10.76
N PHE A 52 -10.92 -7.26 -9.64
CA PHE A 52 -11.35 -8.65 -9.59
C PHE A 52 -12.61 -8.87 -10.44
N THR A 53 -12.63 -9.98 -11.15
CA THR A 53 -13.78 -10.50 -11.90
C THR A 53 -13.97 -11.99 -11.62
N ASN A 54 -15.23 -12.42 -11.49
CA ASN A 54 -15.59 -13.83 -11.27
C ASN A 54 -15.92 -14.60 -12.56
N VAL A 55 -15.67 -13.99 -13.73
CA VAL A 55 -16.05 -14.58 -15.02
C VAL A 55 -15.27 -15.88 -15.31
N ASN A 56 -14.01 -15.92 -14.90
CA ASN A 56 -13.09 -17.01 -15.26
C ASN A 56 -12.81 -17.99 -14.10
N SER A 57 -13.45 -17.84 -12.95
CA SER A 57 -13.22 -18.71 -11.80
C SER A 57 -14.44 -18.82 -10.90
N GLY A 58 -14.84 -20.04 -10.57
CA GLY A 58 -15.92 -20.33 -9.65
C GLY A 58 -15.50 -20.32 -8.17
N ILE A 59 -14.19 -20.25 -7.89
CA ILE A 59 -13.63 -20.24 -6.53
C ILE A 59 -12.37 -19.38 -6.49
N VAL A 60 -12.14 -18.68 -5.39
CA VAL A 60 -10.89 -17.96 -5.10
C VAL A 60 -10.00 -18.90 -4.28
N ASP A 61 -8.94 -19.42 -4.90
CA ASP A 61 -7.96 -20.26 -4.24
C ASP A 61 -6.60 -19.55 -4.21
N PRO A 62 -6.05 -19.21 -3.03
CA PRO A 62 -4.77 -18.52 -2.94
C PRO A 62 -3.58 -19.40 -3.38
N LYS A 63 -3.73 -20.72 -3.40
CA LYS A 63 -2.69 -21.65 -3.86
C LYS A 63 -2.66 -21.80 -5.38
N VAL A 64 -3.81 -21.66 -6.04
CA VAL A 64 -3.96 -21.81 -7.50
C VAL A 64 -4.68 -20.59 -8.07
N PHE A 65 -4.18 -19.39 -7.73
CA PHE A 65 -4.82 -18.15 -8.13
C PHE A 65 -4.69 -17.90 -9.63
N LYS A 66 -5.81 -17.75 -10.33
CA LYS A 66 -5.85 -17.52 -11.78
C LYS A 66 -5.61 -16.04 -12.10
N LYS A 67 -4.62 -15.75 -12.94
CA LYS A 67 -4.27 -14.37 -13.36
C LYS A 67 -5.37 -13.67 -14.13
N ASP A 68 -6.19 -14.41 -14.86
CA ASP A 68 -7.33 -13.93 -15.64
C ASP A 68 -8.57 -13.61 -14.77
N SER A 69 -8.49 -13.82 -13.45
CA SER A 69 -9.46 -13.30 -12.48
C SER A 69 -9.36 -11.79 -12.26
N PHE A 70 -8.48 -11.09 -12.98
CA PHE A 70 -8.35 -9.63 -12.91
C PHE A 70 -8.44 -8.99 -14.29
N VAL A 71 -9.19 -7.89 -14.35
CA VAL A 71 -9.15 -6.93 -15.46
C VAL A 71 -8.20 -5.80 -15.06
N THR A 72 -7.21 -5.51 -15.91
CA THR A 72 -6.30 -4.39 -15.69
C THR A 72 -6.91 -3.11 -16.24
N LYS A 73 -6.95 -2.07 -15.41
CA LYS A 73 -7.36 -0.72 -15.78
C LYS A 73 -6.23 0.26 -15.48
N ILE A 74 -5.89 1.10 -16.44
CA ILE A 74 -5.00 2.25 -16.26
C ILE A 74 -5.84 3.52 -16.42
N GLY A 75 -5.78 4.44 -15.46
CA GLY A 75 -6.60 5.64 -15.54
C GLY A 75 -6.52 6.52 -14.28
N LYS A 76 -7.27 7.63 -14.33
CA LYS A 76 -7.34 8.60 -13.22
C LYS A 76 -8.18 8.09 -12.04
N GLU A 77 -9.01 7.09 -12.28
CA GLU A 77 -9.89 6.50 -11.27
C GLU A 77 -10.13 5.01 -11.53
N CYS A 78 -10.44 4.28 -10.46
CA CYS A 78 -10.88 2.90 -10.49
C CYS A 78 -12.30 2.82 -9.92
N ILE A 79 -13.17 2.05 -10.57
CA ILE A 79 -14.49 1.67 -10.03
C ILE A 79 -14.41 0.21 -9.62
N ILE A 80 -14.57 -0.05 -8.32
CA ILE A 80 -14.61 -1.42 -7.76
C ILE A 80 -16.08 -1.84 -7.71
N PRO A 81 -16.47 -2.97 -8.32
CA PRO A 81 -17.84 -3.46 -8.26
C PRO A 81 -18.34 -3.66 -6.82
N PRO A 82 -19.67 -3.70 -6.60
CA PRO A 82 -20.24 -4.01 -5.28
C PRO A 82 -19.70 -5.32 -4.70
N ASN A 83 -19.39 -5.36 -3.41
CA ASN A 83 -18.93 -6.55 -2.69
C ASN A 83 -17.73 -7.25 -3.38
N SER A 84 -16.86 -6.47 -4.04
CA SER A 84 -15.71 -6.96 -4.78
C SER A 84 -14.42 -6.28 -4.30
N PHE A 85 -13.32 -6.57 -4.94
CA PHE A 85 -12.03 -6.00 -4.57
C PHE A 85 -11.17 -5.65 -5.78
N ALA A 86 -10.16 -4.83 -5.53
CA ALA A 86 -9.15 -4.50 -6.52
C ALA A 86 -7.77 -4.46 -5.87
N LEU A 87 -6.75 -4.76 -6.66
CA LEU A 87 -5.36 -4.55 -6.30
C LEU A 87 -4.82 -3.32 -7.02
N ALA A 88 -4.02 -2.55 -6.31
CA ALA A 88 -3.25 -1.47 -6.89
C ALA A 88 -1.86 -1.42 -6.24
N ARG A 89 -1.02 -0.46 -6.60
CA ARG A 89 0.25 -0.25 -5.91
C ARG A 89 0.39 1.19 -5.46
N THR A 90 1.26 1.40 -4.47
CA THR A 90 1.64 2.76 -4.10
C THR A 90 2.37 3.46 -5.25
N MET A 91 2.18 4.77 -5.39
CA MET A 91 3.03 5.61 -6.24
C MET A 91 4.45 5.68 -5.66
N GLU A 92 4.54 5.72 -4.34
CA GLU A 92 5.80 5.73 -3.61
C GLU A 92 6.47 4.35 -3.61
N TYR A 93 7.78 4.34 -3.81
CA TYR A 93 8.66 3.23 -3.55
C TYR A 93 9.19 3.38 -2.13
N PHE A 94 9.13 2.32 -1.34
CA PHE A 94 9.60 2.27 0.04
C PHE A 94 10.87 1.43 0.15
N LYS A 95 11.81 1.88 1.00
CA LYS A 95 13.00 1.13 1.40
C LYS A 95 13.11 1.17 2.92
N ILE A 96 12.61 0.12 3.57
CA ILE A 96 12.47 0.07 5.02
C ILE A 96 13.80 -0.28 5.68
N PRO A 97 14.27 0.52 6.68
CA PRO A 97 15.46 0.21 7.44
C PRO A 97 15.36 -1.11 8.20
N GLU A 98 16.49 -1.76 8.45
CA GLU A 98 16.56 -3.09 9.08
C GLU A 98 16.09 -3.16 10.55
N ASN A 99 15.84 -2.03 11.18
CA ASN A 99 15.34 -1.93 12.55
C ASN A 99 13.98 -1.23 12.64
N VAL A 100 13.26 -1.15 11.52
CA VAL A 100 11.95 -0.49 11.44
C VAL A 100 10.91 -1.47 10.92
N LEU A 101 9.79 -1.56 11.61
CA LEU A 101 8.54 -2.19 11.16
C LEU A 101 7.59 -1.10 10.68
N VAL A 102 6.85 -1.35 9.60
CA VAL A 102 5.84 -0.41 9.13
C VAL A 102 4.47 -1.07 9.12
N ILE A 103 3.50 -0.40 9.74
CA ILE A 103 2.09 -0.80 9.69
C ILE A 103 1.37 0.12 8.70
N CYS A 104 0.61 -0.47 7.79
CA CYS A 104 -0.23 0.25 6.84
C CYS A 104 -1.69 0.20 7.30
N LEU A 105 -2.33 1.35 7.34
CA LEU A 105 -3.73 1.52 7.70
C LEU A 105 -4.47 2.24 6.58
N GLY A 106 -5.70 1.81 6.28
CA GLY A 106 -6.56 2.49 5.32
C GLY A 106 -6.88 3.92 5.76
N LYS A 107 -6.98 4.83 4.79
CA LYS A 107 -7.31 6.22 5.06
C LYS A 107 -8.76 6.38 5.51
N SER A 108 -8.98 7.16 6.56
CA SER A 108 -10.30 7.34 7.19
C SER A 108 -11.39 7.84 6.23
N THR A 109 -11.02 8.58 5.17
CA THR A 109 -11.94 9.03 4.13
C THR A 109 -12.58 7.85 3.40
N TYR A 110 -11.77 6.87 3.00
CA TYR A 110 -12.26 5.66 2.34
C TYR A 110 -12.95 4.71 3.32
N ALA A 111 -12.41 4.56 4.52
CA ALA A 111 -13.01 3.70 5.55
C ALA A 111 -14.46 4.12 5.89
N ARG A 112 -14.74 5.44 5.95
CA ARG A 112 -16.10 5.95 6.17
C ARG A 112 -17.05 5.75 4.98
N CYS A 113 -16.53 5.39 3.82
CA CYS A 113 -17.31 5.01 2.63
C CYS A 113 -17.41 3.49 2.47
N GLY A 114 -17.04 2.69 3.48
CA GLY A 114 -17.07 1.23 3.41
C GLY A 114 -15.98 0.64 2.51
N ILE A 115 -14.89 1.37 2.27
CA ILE A 115 -13.75 0.90 1.48
C ILE A 115 -12.60 0.59 2.43
N ILE A 116 -12.19 -0.67 2.47
CA ILE A 116 -11.09 -1.14 3.29
C ILE A 116 -9.83 -1.20 2.44
N VAL A 117 -8.71 -0.71 2.98
CA VAL A 117 -7.37 -0.93 2.44
C VAL A 117 -6.64 -1.84 3.39
N ASN A 118 -6.27 -3.03 2.92
CA ASN A 118 -5.51 -4.01 3.69
C ASN A 118 -4.09 -4.13 3.13
N VAL A 119 -3.11 -4.24 4.01
CA VAL A 119 -1.71 -4.53 3.68
C VAL A 119 -1.07 -5.18 4.91
N THR A 120 -0.38 -6.29 4.72
CA THR A 120 0.41 -6.86 5.81
C THR A 120 1.57 -5.92 6.18
N PRO A 121 2.08 -5.96 7.43
CA PRO A 121 3.19 -5.10 7.84
C PRO A 121 4.40 -5.22 6.91
N LEU A 122 5.05 -4.09 6.61
CA LEU A 122 6.32 -4.10 5.90
C LEU A 122 7.42 -4.39 6.91
N GLU A 123 8.04 -5.54 6.75
CA GLU A 123 9.08 -6.01 7.66
C GLU A 123 10.40 -5.26 7.49
N PRO A 124 11.29 -5.30 8.51
CA PRO A 124 12.64 -4.75 8.44
C PRO A 124 13.41 -5.23 7.21
N GLY A 125 14.00 -4.29 6.47
CA GLY A 125 14.75 -4.58 5.24
C GLY A 125 13.90 -4.80 3.98
N TRP A 126 12.57 -4.70 4.06
CA TRP A 126 11.71 -4.77 2.88
C TRP A 126 11.87 -3.52 1.99
N GLU A 127 11.84 -3.72 0.67
CA GLU A 127 11.78 -2.62 -0.29
C GLU A 127 10.88 -2.94 -1.50
N GLY A 128 10.25 -1.91 -2.06
CA GLY A 128 9.40 -2.04 -3.25
C GLY A 128 8.27 -0.99 -3.30
N HIS A 129 7.45 -1.08 -4.35
CA HIS A 129 6.11 -0.50 -4.33
C HIS A 129 5.19 -1.44 -3.54
N VAL A 130 4.36 -0.90 -2.65
CA VAL A 130 3.45 -1.72 -1.85
C VAL A 130 2.23 -2.05 -2.68
N THR A 131 1.87 -3.34 -2.80
CA THR A 131 0.57 -3.72 -3.33
C THR A 131 -0.48 -3.41 -2.27
N LEU A 132 -1.51 -2.68 -2.66
CA LEU A 132 -2.64 -2.25 -1.84
C LEU A 132 -3.85 -3.10 -2.22
N GLU A 133 -4.49 -3.72 -1.23
CA GLU A 133 -5.66 -4.56 -1.40
C GLU A 133 -6.91 -3.76 -0.99
N PHE A 134 -7.68 -3.28 -1.97
CA PHE A 134 -8.92 -2.52 -1.74
C PHE A 134 -10.12 -3.45 -1.74
N SER A 135 -10.89 -3.48 -0.66
CA SER A 135 -12.18 -4.18 -0.60
C SER A 135 -13.32 -3.17 -0.57
N ASN A 136 -14.26 -3.31 -1.49
CA ASN A 136 -15.53 -2.60 -1.47
C ASN A 136 -16.56 -3.44 -0.71
N THR A 137 -16.89 -3.06 0.52
CA THR A 137 -17.85 -3.77 1.37
C THR A 137 -19.27 -3.25 1.21
N THR A 138 -19.52 -2.36 0.24
CA THR A 138 -20.83 -1.75 0.01
C THR A 138 -21.59 -2.42 -1.13
N PRO A 139 -22.93 -2.32 -1.17
CA PRO A 139 -23.74 -2.82 -2.28
C PRO A 139 -23.68 -1.92 -3.52
N LEU A 140 -22.88 -0.85 -3.51
CA LEU A 140 -22.72 0.10 -4.61
C LEU A 140 -21.31 0.03 -5.19
N PRO A 141 -21.10 0.40 -6.48
CA PRO A 141 -19.78 0.59 -7.02
C PRO A 141 -18.99 1.66 -6.25
N ALA A 142 -17.74 1.39 -5.89
CA ALA A 142 -16.90 2.29 -5.12
C ALA A 142 -15.77 2.87 -5.98
N LYS A 143 -15.50 4.17 -5.82
CA LYS A 143 -14.51 4.90 -6.61
C LYS A 143 -13.23 5.15 -5.82
N ILE A 144 -12.08 4.82 -6.43
CA ILE A 144 -10.73 5.14 -5.95
C ILE A 144 -10.07 6.12 -6.92
N TYR A 145 -9.45 7.18 -6.41
CA TYR A 145 -8.78 8.20 -7.22
C TYR A 145 -7.27 7.97 -7.28
N ALA A 146 -6.73 7.84 -8.49
CA ALA A 146 -5.30 7.73 -8.72
C ALA A 146 -4.56 9.01 -8.31
N ASN A 147 -3.31 8.85 -7.88
CA ASN A 147 -2.43 9.94 -7.44
C ASN A 147 -2.94 10.72 -6.20
N GLU A 148 -3.84 10.13 -5.45
CA GLU A 148 -4.37 10.66 -4.19
C GLU A 148 -4.10 9.71 -3.02
N GLY A 149 -4.21 10.23 -1.79
CA GLY A 149 -3.91 9.48 -0.57
C GLY A 149 -4.93 8.39 -0.29
N VAL A 150 -4.46 7.17 -0.03
CA VAL A 150 -5.33 6.00 0.21
C VAL A 150 -5.01 5.24 1.49
N ALA A 151 -3.79 5.36 1.98
CA ALA A 151 -3.34 4.63 3.16
C ALA A 151 -2.29 5.42 3.94
N GLN A 152 -2.28 5.24 5.26
CA GLN A 152 -1.27 5.81 6.15
C GLN A 152 -0.28 4.73 6.58
N PHE A 153 1.00 5.03 6.45
CA PHE A 153 2.11 4.20 6.88
C PHE A 153 2.67 4.73 8.19
N VAL A 154 2.60 3.93 9.25
CA VAL A 154 3.13 4.22 10.58
C VAL A 154 4.43 3.47 10.77
N PHE A 155 5.51 4.17 11.11
CA PHE A 155 6.86 3.63 11.26
C PHE A 155 7.17 3.41 12.74
N ILE A 156 7.58 2.19 13.08
CA ILE A 156 7.87 1.76 14.45
C ILE A 156 9.31 1.28 14.51
N LYS A 157 10.13 1.89 15.37
CA LYS A 157 11.50 1.46 15.62
C LYS A 157 11.52 0.32 16.63
N GLY A 158 12.13 -0.80 16.26
CA GLY A 158 12.45 -1.89 17.18
C GLY A 158 13.52 -1.49 18.20
N ASN A 159 13.55 -2.13 19.37
CA ASN A 159 14.59 -1.93 20.37
C ASN A 159 15.94 -2.49 19.86
N GLU A 160 15.87 -3.55 19.05
CA GLU A 160 17.03 -4.22 18.45
C GLU A 160 16.73 -4.57 16.97
N LYS A 161 17.73 -4.95 16.23
CA LYS A 161 17.56 -5.52 14.89
C LYS A 161 17.08 -6.96 15.00
N PRO A 162 16.20 -7.43 14.08
CA PRO A 162 15.84 -8.84 14.00
C PRO A 162 17.08 -9.66 13.61
N SER A 163 17.15 -10.89 14.07
CA SER A 163 18.21 -11.83 13.67
C SER A 163 18.24 -12.08 12.16
N ILE A 164 17.07 -12.07 11.53
CA ILE A 164 16.92 -12.27 10.08
C ILE A 164 15.92 -11.22 9.54
N THR A 165 16.38 -10.40 8.60
CA THR A 165 15.52 -9.41 7.91
C THR A 165 14.72 -10.05 6.78
N TYR A 166 13.69 -9.35 6.27
CA TYR A 166 12.91 -9.82 5.12
C TYR A 166 13.77 -10.04 3.87
N ALA A 167 14.78 -9.21 3.66
CA ALA A 167 15.74 -9.37 2.58
C ALA A 167 16.56 -10.66 2.72
N ASN A 168 17.04 -10.95 3.93
CA ASN A 168 17.85 -12.13 4.21
C ASN A 168 17.06 -13.44 4.10
N ARG A 169 15.74 -13.41 4.39
CA ARG A 169 14.81 -14.53 4.15
C ARG A 169 14.44 -14.74 2.68
N LYS A 170 14.93 -13.89 1.77
CA LYS A 170 14.53 -13.89 0.34
C LYS A 170 13.01 -13.81 0.17
N GLY A 171 12.37 -12.93 0.95
CA GLY A 171 10.92 -12.79 0.98
C GLY A 171 10.33 -12.57 -0.41
N LYS A 172 9.26 -13.32 -0.72
CA LYS A 172 8.66 -13.43 -2.09
C LYS A 172 8.13 -12.13 -2.68
N TYR A 173 7.92 -11.10 -1.86
CA TYR A 173 7.39 -9.80 -2.28
C TYR A 173 8.45 -8.67 -2.23
N MET A 174 9.73 -8.99 -2.38
CA MET A 174 10.80 -7.99 -2.49
C MET A 174 10.81 -7.31 -3.85
N LYS A 175 11.16 -6.02 -3.86
CA LYS A 175 11.44 -5.20 -5.06
C LYS A 175 10.28 -5.20 -6.07
N GLN A 176 9.04 -5.15 -5.56
CA GLN A 176 7.86 -5.08 -6.41
C GLN A 176 7.89 -3.80 -7.26
N LYS A 177 7.74 -3.93 -8.59
CA LYS A 177 7.72 -2.82 -9.56
C LYS A 177 6.30 -2.46 -9.99
N GLY A 178 5.40 -3.42 -10.07
CA GLY A 178 3.98 -3.30 -10.46
C GLY A 178 3.05 -3.86 -9.41
N VAL A 179 1.77 -3.97 -9.75
CA VAL A 179 0.78 -4.67 -8.92
C VAL A 179 1.12 -6.15 -8.90
N THR A 180 1.48 -6.67 -7.74
CA THR A 180 1.91 -8.06 -7.59
C THR A 180 0.74 -8.94 -7.17
N LEU A 181 0.50 -10.03 -7.92
CA LEU A 181 -0.51 -11.03 -7.62
C LEU A 181 -0.03 -11.99 -6.52
N PRO A 182 -0.95 -12.79 -5.91
CA PRO A 182 -0.57 -13.81 -4.93
C PRO A 182 0.55 -14.71 -5.44
N LYS A 183 1.51 -15.02 -4.55
CA LYS A 183 2.61 -15.96 -4.77
C LYS A 183 2.62 -16.98 -3.64
N ILE A 184 2.90 -18.21 -3.95
CA ILE A 184 3.12 -19.30 -2.99
C ILE A 184 4.59 -19.36 -2.63
#